data_53f810ecc831152c67747f90b3c4658e
#
_entry.id   53f810ecc831152c67747f90b3c4658e
#
_cell.length_a   1.000
_cell.length_b   1.000
_cell.length_c   1.000
_cell.angle_alpha   90.00
_cell.angle_beta   90.00
_cell.angle_gamma   90.00
#
_symmetry.space_group_name_H-M   'P 1'
#
loop_
_entity.id
_entity.type
_entity.pdbx_description
1 polymer ?
#
loop_
_entity_poly.entity_id
_entity_poly.type
_entity_poly.pdbx_seq_one_letter_code
_entity_poly.pdbx_strand_id
1 'polypeptide(L)'
;TGITQGITEADQWRLTTSFTGDAAPIATNLERVDTSGWGKIGTGMSQSSGIFTFPSTGIWFVKFRVNNVYSGANLYSIGAIQVTTNNSSYANIASSEQGITNAGVSVYSNTLSETLIDCTNTSNVKVRFNVSVENNSTTTVGDTNVSYTSMMFIRLGDT
;
A
#
# COMPACT_ATOMS: atom_id res chain seq x y z
N THR A 1 0.65 -6.87 -38.68
CA THR A 1 1.28 -7.52 -37.53
C THR A 1 0.65 -7.00 -36.26
N GLY A 2 -0.18 -7.82 -35.60
CA GLY A 2 -0.83 -7.46 -34.37
C GLY A 2 0.21 -7.25 -33.25
N ILE A 3 0.21 -6.08 -32.59
CA ILE A 3 0.97 -5.84 -31.39
C ILE A 3 0.07 -6.27 -30.24
N THR A 4 0.46 -7.32 -29.52
CA THR A 4 -0.21 -7.67 -28.28
C THR A 4 0.36 -6.75 -27.19
N GLN A 5 -0.43 -5.78 -26.78
CA GLN A 5 -0.09 -4.98 -25.60
C GLN A 5 -0.51 -5.76 -24.35
N GLY A 6 0.49 -6.30 -23.65
CA GLY A 6 0.30 -6.87 -22.32
C GLY A 6 0.38 -5.80 -21.24
N ILE A 7 0.51 -6.22 -19.99
CA ILE A 7 0.80 -5.34 -18.87
C ILE A 7 2.17 -4.69 -19.09
N THR A 8 2.20 -3.36 -19.12
CA THR A 8 3.42 -2.57 -19.39
C THR A 8 4.14 -2.13 -18.13
N GLU A 9 3.42 -2.06 -17.01
CA GLU A 9 3.96 -1.68 -15.71
C GLU A 9 3.35 -2.55 -14.62
N ALA A 10 4.18 -3.15 -13.79
CA ALA A 10 3.77 -3.80 -12.54
C ALA A 10 4.90 -3.69 -11.52
N ASP A 11 4.56 -3.34 -10.27
CA ASP A 11 5.53 -3.11 -9.22
C ASP A 11 4.95 -3.50 -7.86
N GLN A 12 5.81 -3.85 -6.92
CA GLN A 12 5.41 -4.18 -5.56
C GLN A 12 6.42 -3.63 -4.57
N TRP A 13 5.87 -3.03 -3.51
CA TRP A 13 6.62 -2.46 -2.39
C TRP A 13 6.16 -3.10 -1.09
N ARG A 14 7.02 -3.06 -0.07
CA ARG A 14 6.72 -3.58 1.27
C ARG A 14 7.25 -2.66 2.36
N LEU A 15 6.66 -2.80 3.53
CA LEU A 15 7.19 -2.27 4.78
C LEU A 15 8.30 -3.21 5.28
N THR A 16 9.49 -2.65 5.56
CA THR A 16 10.66 -3.43 5.97
C THR A 16 10.79 -3.59 7.48
N THR A 17 10.26 -2.62 8.24
CA THR A 17 10.39 -2.57 9.69
C THR A 17 9.03 -2.33 10.31
N SER A 18 8.66 -3.16 11.28
CA SER A 18 7.40 -3.01 12.02
C SER A 18 7.36 -1.68 12.78
N PHE A 19 6.16 -1.13 12.94
CA PHE A 19 5.90 0.03 13.80
C PHE A 19 4.61 -0.19 14.60
N THR A 20 4.40 0.59 15.66
CA THR A 20 3.17 0.59 16.47
C THR A 20 2.40 1.88 16.28
N GLY A 21 1.07 1.81 16.42
CA GLY A 21 0.20 2.96 16.32
C GLY A 21 -0.12 3.37 14.87
N ASP A 22 -0.54 4.61 14.72
CA ASP A 22 -0.97 5.19 13.45
C ASP A 22 0.21 5.58 12.56
N ALA A 23 -0.02 5.53 11.25
CA ALA A 23 0.85 6.13 10.24
C ALA A 23 0.01 6.79 9.13
N ALA A 24 0.15 8.08 8.96
CA ALA A 24 -0.64 8.87 8.01
C ALA A 24 0.25 9.88 7.24
N PRO A 25 0.95 9.46 6.19
CA PRO A 25 1.11 8.12 5.64
C PRO A 25 2.19 7.29 6.31
N ILE A 26 2.33 6.01 5.88
CA ILE A 26 3.55 5.25 6.10
C ILE A 26 4.66 5.92 5.30
N ALA A 27 5.55 6.65 5.97
CA ALA A 27 6.52 7.56 5.34
C ALA A 27 7.92 6.98 5.22
N THR A 28 8.24 5.95 6.02
CA THR A 28 9.60 5.39 6.14
C THR A 28 9.57 3.86 6.06
N ASN A 29 10.77 3.27 5.95
CA ASN A 29 10.93 1.82 5.91
C ASN A 29 10.15 1.14 4.78
N LEU A 30 10.08 1.79 3.63
CA LEU A 30 9.47 1.27 2.42
C LEU A 30 10.56 0.90 1.42
N GLU A 31 10.50 -0.32 0.92
CA GLU A 31 11.39 -0.78 -0.16
C GLU A 31 10.59 -1.44 -1.28
N ARG A 32 11.14 -1.38 -2.50
CA ARG A 32 10.66 -2.25 -3.58
C ARG A 32 11.05 -3.69 -3.23
N VAL A 33 10.13 -4.63 -3.44
CA VAL A 33 10.42 -6.05 -3.18
C VAL A 33 11.61 -6.50 -4.04
N ASP A 34 12.58 -7.12 -3.39
CA ASP A 34 13.84 -7.60 -4.00
C ASP A 34 14.15 -9.06 -3.68
N THR A 35 13.24 -9.75 -3.01
CA THR A 35 13.37 -11.18 -2.67
C THR A 35 13.52 -12.01 -3.95
N SER A 36 14.39 -13.02 -3.92
CA SER A 36 14.60 -13.93 -5.05
C SER A 36 13.29 -14.54 -5.54
N GLY A 37 13.08 -14.53 -6.85
CA GLY A 37 11.85 -14.99 -7.48
C GLY A 37 10.79 -13.89 -7.69
N TRP A 38 11.00 -12.69 -7.15
CA TRP A 38 10.16 -11.54 -7.46
C TRP A 38 10.53 -10.91 -8.80
N GLY A 39 9.56 -10.28 -9.44
CA GLY A 39 9.77 -9.58 -10.71
C GLY A 39 9.00 -8.26 -10.78
N LYS A 40 9.50 -7.35 -11.60
CA LYS A 40 8.90 -6.07 -11.94
C LYS A 40 8.73 -5.97 -13.45
N ILE A 41 7.67 -5.33 -13.91
CA ILE A 41 7.46 -5.00 -15.32
C ILE A 41 7.60 -3.48 -15.48
N GLY A 42 8.34 -3.03 -16.46
CA GLY A 42 8.52 -1.62 -16.80
C GLY A 42 9.39 -0.84 -15.79
N THR A 43 9.15 0.46 -15.68
CA THR A 43 9.90 1.39 -14.82
C THR A 43 9.58 1.19 -13.34
N GLY A 44 8.30 0.97 -13.02
CA GLY A 44 7.80 0.85 -11.66
C GLY A 44 7.61 2.20 -10.97
N MET A 45 6.99 2.18 -9.80
CA MET A 45 6.72 3.35 -8.97
C MET A 45 8.02 3.96 -8.42
N SER A 46 8.03 5.26 -8.19
CA SER A 46 9.00 5.91 -7.32
C SER A 46 8.28 6.45 -6.08
N GLN A 47 9.00 6.62 -4.97
CA GLN A 47 8.41 7.19 -3.75
C GLN A 47 9.39 8.10 -3.02
N SER A 48 8.84 9.07 -2.30
CA SER A 48 9.55 9.92 -1.35
C SER A 48 8.64 10.17 -0.14
N SER A 49 9.12 9.84 1.05
CA SER A 49 8.36 9.99 2.30
C SER A 49 6.95 9.36 2.25
N GLY A 50 6.85 8.19 1.63
CA GLY A 50 5.59 7.44 1.49
C GLY A 50 4.63 7.95 0.43
N ILE A 51 5.00 8.97 -0.34
CA ILE A 51 4.22 9.47 -1.48
C ILE A 51 4.74 8.79 -2.74
N PHE A 52 3.89 8.00 -3.38
CA PHE A 52 4.21 7.25 -4.59
C PHE A 52 3.81 8.04 -5.84
N THR A 53 4.71 8.02 -6.81
CA THR A 53 4.55 8.65 -8.13
C THR A 53 4.44 7.57 -9.19
N PHE A 54 3.41 7.67 -10.02
CA PHE A 54 3.21 6.79 -11.17
C PHE A 54 4.24 7.11 -12.27
N PRO A 55 4.85 6.09 -12.91
CA PRO A 55 5.82 6.34 -13.99
C PRO A 55 5.18 6.80 -15.29
N SER A 56 3.88 6.55 -15.47
CA SER A 56 3.11 6.93 -16.67
C SER A 56 1.65 7.18 -16.33
N THR A 57 0.95 7.89 -17.20
CA THR A 57 -0.52 8.01 -17.15
C THR A 57 -1.18 6.67 -17.47
N GLY A 58 -2.43 6.52 -17.07
CA GLY A 58 -3.21 5.30 -17.31
C GLY A 58 -4.11 4.92 -16.15
N ILE A 59 -4.88 3.86 -16.35
CA ILE A 59 -5.70 3.24 -15.30
C ILE A 59 -4.84 2.24 -14.56
N TRP A 60 -4.68 2.44 -13.26
CA TRP A 60 -3.84 1.64 -12.38
C TRP A 60 -4.67 0.89 -11.36
N PHE A 61 -4.48 -0.42 -11.27
CA PHE A 61 -4.91 -1.21 -10.12
C PHE A 61 -3.92 -1.02 -8.99
N VAL A 62 -4.41 -0.57 -7.84
CA VAL A 62 -3.61 -0.35 -6.64
C VAL A 62 -4.20 -1.16 -5.50
N LYS A 63 -3.34 -1.91 -4.82
CA LYS A 63 -3.69 -2.79 -3.72
C LYS A 63 -2.81 -2.49 -2.53
N PHE A 64 -3.41 -2.42 -1.35
CA PHE A 64 -2.73 -2.22 -0.08
C PHE A 64 -3.16 -3.29 0.92
N ARG A 65 -2.21 -4.09 1.38
CA ARG A 65 -2.40 -5.07 2.44
C ARG A 65 -1.67 -4.62 3.69
N VAL A 66 -2.36 -4.65 4.83
CA VAL A 66 -1.78 -4.41 6.15
C VAL A 66 -1.90 -5.68 6.96
N ASN A 67 -0.80 -6.09 7.58
CA ASN A 67 -0.78 -7.16 8.57
C ASN A 67 -0.56 -6.52 9.95
N ASN A 68 -1.48 -6.73 10.87
CA ASN A 68 -1.40 -6.24 12.24
C ASN A 68 -1.28 -7.39 13.22
N VAL A 69 -0.63 -7.11 14.36
CA VAL A 69 -0.54 -8.05 15.48
C VAL A 69 -0.67 -7.32 16.81
N TYR A 70 -1.44 -7.89 17.73
CA TYR A 70 -1.58 -7.41 19.10
C TYR A 70 -2.01 -8.54 20.04
N SER A 71 -1.65 -8.45 21.33
CA SER A 71 -2.05 -9.43 22.34
C SER A 71 -3.26 -8.98 23.17
N GLY A 72 -3.70 -7.74 23.02
CA GLY A 72 -4.89 -7.16 23.64
C GLY A 72 -6.05 -6.97 22.66
N ALA A 73 -7.08 -6.26 23.09
CA ALA A 73 -8.15 -5.82 22.20
C ALA A 73 -7.72 -4.62 21.37
N ASN A 74 -8.08 -4.63 20.10
CA ASN A 74 -7.99 -3.50 19.20
C ASN A 74 -9.26 -3.49 18.35
N LEU A 75 -10.15 -2.53 18.56
CA LEU A 75 -11.48 -2.54 17.96
C LEU A 75 -11.42 -2.41 16.44
N TYR A 76 -10.43 -1.69 15.93
CA TYR A 76 -10.19 -1.60 14.49
C TYR A 76 -8.70 -1.39 14.15
N SER A 77 -8.29 -1.97 13.06
CA SER A 77 -7.12 -1.58 12.28
C SER A 77 -7.61 -1.25 10.87
N ILE A 78 -7.30 -0.08 10.38
CA ILE A 78 -7.75 0.41 9.07
C ILE A 78 -6.52 0.54 8.18
N GLY A 79 -6.58 -0.07 6.99
CA GLY A 79 -5.65 0.19 5.91
C GLY A 79 -6.35 1.05 4.85
N ALA A 80 -5.84 2.24 4.55
CA ALA A 80 -6.47 3.16 3.61
C ALA A 80 -5.54 3.54 2.45
N ILE A 81 -6.10 3.58 1.25
CA ILE A 81 -5.47 4.14 0.05
C ILE A 81 -5.97 5.57 -0.11
N GLN A 82 -5.04 6.51 -0.13
CA GLN A 82 -5.33 7.92 -0.37
C GLN A 82 -4.73 8.38 -1.70
N VAL A 83 -5.50 9.16 -2.45
CA VAL A 83 -5.06 9.74 -3.71
C VAL A 83 -5.15 11.27 -3.65
N THR A 84 -4.25 11.92 -4.35
CA THR A 84 -4.36 13.34 -4.72
C THR A 84 -4.41 13.47 -6.24
N THR A 85 -5.16 14.44 -6.73
CA THR A 85 -5.24 14.81 -8.14
C THR A 85 -4.66 16.19 -8.42
N ASN A 86 -4.18 16.88 -7.37
CA ASN A 86 -3.60 18.22 -7.45
C ASN A 86 -2.23 18.33 -6.75
N ASN A 87 -1.62 17.18 -6.40
CA ASN A 87 -0.36 17.08 -5.66
C ASN A 87 -0.35 17.83 -4.31
N SER A 88 -1.50 18.00 -3.70
CA SER A 88 -1.64 18.76 -2.44
C SER A 88 -2.63 18.10 -1.48
N SER A 89 -3.91 18.04 -1.84
CA SER A 89 -4.96 17.50 -0.98
C SER A 89 -5.18 16.02 -1.25
N TYR A 90 -5.20 15.21 -0.21
CA TYR A 90 -5.41 13.76 -0.30
C TYR A 90 -6.78 13.38 0.25
N ALA A 91 -7.44 12.43 -0.40
CA ALA A 91 -8.70 11.84 0.03
C ALA A 91 -8.60 10.32 0.09
N ASN A 92 -9.28 9.69 1.06
CA ASN A 92 -9.46 8.24 1.06
C ASN A 92 -10.33 7.82 -0.11
N ILE A 93 -9.85 6.88 -0.92
CA ILE A 93 -10.62 6.32 -2.05
C ILE A 93 -10.91 4.84 -1.86
N ALA A 94 -10.18 4.16 -0.99
CA ALA A 94 -10.48 2.80 -0.56
C ALA A 94 -9.95 2.59 0.86
N SER A 95 -10.69 1.86 1.66
CA SER A 95 -10.26 1.42 2.98
C SER A 95 -10.91 0.10 3.37
N SER A 96 -10.23 -0.64 4.21
CA SER A 96 -10.78 -1.82 4.86
C SER A 96 -10.35 -1.85 6.32
N GLU A 97 -11.13 -2.51 7.14
CA GLU A 97 -10.90 -2.54 8.59
C GLU A 97 -11.11 -3.94 9.16
N GLN A 98 -10.36 -4.24 10.20
CA GLN A 98 -10.40 -5.51 10.93
C GLN A 98 -10.02 -5.28 12.39
N GLY A 99 -10.81 -5.81 13.30
CA GLY A 99 -10.51 -5.80 14.74
C GLY A 99 -9.65 -6.99 15.17
N ILE A 100 -9.05 -6.86 16.35
CA ILE A 100 -8.35 -7.94 17.07
C ILE A 100 -9.06 -8.15 18.41
N THR A 101 -9.49 -9.37 18.66
CA THR A 101 -10.07 -9.76 19.95
C THR A 101 -8.96 -10.05 20.96
N ASN A 102 -9.13 -9.60 22.20
CA ASN A 102 -8.21 -9.94 23.27
C ASN A 102 -8.26 -11.44 23.58
N ALA A 103 -7.15 -12.13 23.29
CA ALA A 103 -6.99 -13.54 23.57
C ALA A 103 -5.88 -13.82 24.61
N GLY A 104 -5.26 -12.77 25.17
CA GLY A 104 -4.11 -12.90 26.08
C GLY A 104 -2.82 -13.38 25.40
N VAL A 105 -2.85 -13.56 24.09
CA VAL A 105 -1.72 -13.96 23.26
C VAL A 105 -1.73 -13.13 21.97
N SER A 106 -0.63 -13.13 21.23
CA SER A 106 -0.54 -12.42 19.96
C SER A 106 -1.57 -12.95 18.96
N VAL A 107 -2.43 -12.07 18.47
CA VAL A 107 -3.43 -12.34 17.44
C VAL A 107 -3.09 -11.47 16.23
N TYR A 108 -3.15 -12.07 15.05
CA TYR A 108 -2.88 -11.40 13.78
C TYR A 108 -4.19 -11.07 13.07
N SER A 109 -4.22 -9.91 12.43
CA SER A 109 -5.32 -9.51 11.54
C SER A 109 -4.76 -8.93 10.24
N ASN A 110 -5.56 -8.99 9.19
CA ASN A 110 -5.19 -8.43 7.89
C ASN A 110 -6.31 -7.53 7.37
N THR A 111 -5.93 -6.38 6.85
CA THR A 111 -6.81 -5.56 6.01
C THR A 111 -6.31 -5.56 4.58
N LEU A 112 -7.24 -5.51 3.64
CA LEU A 112 -6.96 -5.48 2.21
C LEU A 112 -7.84 -4.42 1.56
N SER A 113 -7.20 -3.35 1.10
CA SER A 113 -7.83 -2.28 0.32
C SER A 113 -7.33 -2.31 -1.09
N GLU A 114 -8.23 -2.15 -2.05
CA GLU A 114 -7.90 -2.15 -3.47
C GLU A 114 -8.81 -1.21 -4.24
N THR A 115 -8.29 -0.64 -5.30
CA THR A 115 -9.02 0.33 -6.12
C THR A 115 -8.39 0.49 -7.50
N LEU A 116 -9.13 1.12 -8.41
CA LEU A 116 -8.61 1.64 -9.66
C LEU A 116 -8.34 3.14 -9.51
N ILE A 117 -7.17 3.58 -9.96
CA ILE A 117 -6.78 4.99 -10.00
C ILE A 117 -6.56 5.40 -11.45
N ASP A 118 -7.23 6.47 -11.87
CA ASP A 118 -6.99 7.13 -13.15
C ASP A 118 -5.85 8.16 -12.97
N CYS A 119 -4.66 7.80 -13.41
CA CYS A 119 -3.52 8.71 -13.42
C CYS A 119 -3.49 9.52 -14.71
N THR A 120 -4.23 10.63 -14.76
CA THR A 120 -4.29 11.52 -15.91
C THR A 120 -3.04 12.40 -16.06
N ASN A 121 -2.30 12.62 -14.98
CA ASN A 121 -1.09 13.45 -14.93
C ASN A 121 -0.17 12.99 -13.81
N THR A 122 1.02 12.51 -14.15
CA THR A 122 1.98 11.96 -13.17
C THR A 122 2.59 13.00 -12.23
N SER A 123 2.50 14.29 -12.56
CA SER A 123 2.92 15.35 -11.65
C SER A 123 1.91 15.64 -10.55
N ASN A 124 0.62 15.49 -10.85
CA ASN A 124 -0.49 15.86 -9.98
C ASN A 124 -1.12 14.67 -9.25
N VAL A 125 -1.23 13.52 -9.94
CA VAL A 125 -1.82 12.32 -9.34
C VAL A 125 -0.77 11.53 -8.60
N LYS A 126 -0.96 11.40 -7.29
CA LYS A 126 -0.08 10.63 -6.39
C LYS A 126 -0.94 9.74 -5.49
N VAL A 127 -0.31 8.71 -4.96
CA VAL A 127 -0.96 7.81 -4.01
C VAL A 127 -0.11 7.63 -2.77
N ARG A 128 -0.76 7.47 -1.62
CA ARG A 128 -0.13 7.17 -0.33
C ARG A 128 -0.99 6.22 0.49
N PHE A 129 -0.42 5.65 1.53
CA PHE A 129 -1.03 4.58 2.29
C PHE A 129 -1.02 4.91 3.77
N ASN A 130 -2.19 4.84 4.39
CA ASN A 130 -2.35 5.13 5.81
C ASN A 130 -2.72 3.86 6.58
N VAL A 131 -2.24 3.80 7.82
CA VAL A 131 -2.70 2.83 8.82
C VAL A 131 -3.25 3.61 10.00
N SER A 132 -4.42 3.22 10.48
CA SER A 132 -5.00 3.73 11.71
C SER A 132 -5.43 2.57 12.59
N VAL A 133 -5.14 2.65 13.88
CA VAL A 133 -5.48 1.62 14.87
C VAL A 133 -6.17 2.25 16.07
N GLU A 134 -7.13 1.55 16.68
CA GLU A 134 -7.77 2.06 17.90
C GLU A 134 -6.78 2.01 19.08
N ASN A 135 -6.01 0.95 19.19
CA ASN A 135 -5.03 0.79 20.25
C ASN A 135 -3.61 1.01 19.71
N ASN A 136 -2.96 2.07 20.17
CA ASN A 136 -1.62 2.48 19.72
C ASN A 136 -0.50 1.46 20.03
N SER A 137 -0.78 0.41 20.79
CA SER A 137 0.15 -0.71 20.99
C SER A 137 0.02 -1.79 19.90
N THR A 138 -0.94 -1.66 19.00
CA THR A 138 -1.06 -2.55 17.84
C THR A 138 0.11 -2.35 16.90
N THR A 139 0.76 -3.44 16.54
CA THR A 139 1.92 -3.45 15.65
C THR A 139 1.49 -3.69 14.22
N THR A 140 1.92 -2.83 13.30
CA THR A 140 1.91 -3.09 11.86
C THR A 140 3.20 -3.81 11.48
N VAL A 141 3.07 -4.99 10.88
CA VAL A 141 4.20 -5.91 10.65
C VAL A 141 4.94 -5.56 9.38
N GLY A 142 6.23 -5.34 9.50
CA GLY A 142 7.18 -5.17 8.40
C GLY A 142 8.30 -6.20 8.43
N ASP A 143 8.85 -6.54 7.27
CA ASP A 143 9.95 -7.48 7.12
C ASP A 143 10.65 -7.27 5.78
N THR A 144 11.98 -7.40 5.74
CA THR A 144 12.80 -7.21 4.53
C THR A 144 12.78 -8.40 3.56
N ASN A 145 12.29 -9.55 3.98
CA ASN A 145 12.28 -10.77 3.17
C ASN A 145 10.87 -11.22 2.78
N VAL A 146 9.88 -10.88 3.62
CA VAL A 146 8.49 -11.31 3.46
C VAL A 146 7.56 -10.09 3.39
N SER A 147 6.72 -10.04 2.38
CA SER A 147 5.76 -8.95 2.18
C SER A 147 4.52 -9.15 3.09
N TYR A 148 4.62 -8.82 4.39
CA TYR A 148 3.48 -8.81 5.32
C TYR A 148 2.58 -7.60 5.05
N THR A 149 3.10 -6.40 5.21
CA THR A 149 2.42 -5.16 4.82
C THR A 149 3.02 -4.69 3.50
N SER A 150 2.19 -4.56 2.47
CA SER A 150 2.67 -4.38 1.09
C SER A 150 1.70 -3.60 0.21
N MET A 151 2.27 -2.97 -0.82
CA MET A 151 1.58 -2.21 -1.85
C MET A 151 1.89 -2.83 -3.21
N MET A 152 0.86 -2.98 -4.05
CA MET A 152 1.00 -3.49 -5.41
C MET A 152 0.39 -2.50 -6.40
N PHE A 153 1.03 -2.35 -7.55
CA PHE A 153 0.64 -1.43 -8.60
C PHE A 153 0.71 -2.14 -9.93
N ILE A 154 -0.37 -2.12 -10.69
CA ILE A 154 -0.43 -2.72 -12.04
C ILE A 154 -1.14 -1.72 -12.97
N ARG A 155 -0.49 -1.33 -14.06
CA ARG A 155 -1.11 -0.52 -15.09
C ARG A 155 -1.96 -1.40 -16.00
N LEU A 156 -3.24 -1.14 -16.04
CA LEU A 156 -4.20 -1.93 -16.81
C LEU A 156 -4.36 -1.43 -18.24
N GLY A 157 -4.20 -0.12 -18.48
CA GLY A 157 -4.42 0.47 -19.79
C GLY A 157 -4.27 1.99 -19.79
N ASP A 158 -4.65 2.61 -20.88
CA ASP A 158 -4.65 4.07 -21.04
C ASP A 158 -5.84 4.72 -20.31
N THR A 159 -5.72 6.03 -20.03
CA THR A 159 -6.79 6.87 -19.43
C THR A 159 -7.88 7.13 -20.45
#